data_4ea655e10c1a901164984fdd6b2f3e7f
#
_entry.id   4ea655e10c1a901164984fdd6b2f3e7f
#
_cell.length_a   1.000
_cell.length_b   1.000
_cell.length_c   1.000
_cell.angle_alpha   90.00
_cell.angle_beta   90.00
_cell.angle_gamma   90.00
#
_symmetry.space_group_name_H-M   'P 1'
#
loop_
_entity.id
_entity.type
_entity.pdbx_description
1 polymer ?
#
loop_
_entity_poly.entity_id
_entity_poly.type
_entity_poly.pdbx_seq_one_letter_code
_entity_poly.pdbx_strand_id
1 'polypeptide(L)'
;IRFRKFVLLIIMLLWYVSVFAQNKSKAALDYIDKYKNVAMREMQEYKIPASITLAQGLLESGNGNSELAKKSNNHFGIKCHKDWKGKRTYHDDDAKGECFRVYKTPEDSYRDHSIFLSQGQRYAFLFDLKITDYKGWAKGLKKAGYATLPVYANVLIKLIEDYNLTQYDQMVVKGKFKYNKNKGQKTKDESQKTKVNNDIVYTPYKIDDSEVVDKTNDERYIRENNGVKFIYAREGESVYELADILEIYDYQIIKYNNLGKRRTLK
;
A
#
# COMPACT_ATOMS: atom_id res chain seq x y z
N ILE A 1 -55.57 17.50 -18.57
CA ILE A 1 -54.64 18.41 -17.86
C ILE A 1 -53.77 17.65 -16.80
N ARG A 2 -54.36 16.71 -16.02
CA ARG A 2 -53.62 15.95 -15.01
C ARG A 2 -52.54 14.99 -15.62
N PHE A 3 -52.85 14.36 -16.76
CA PHE A 3 -51.91 13.42 -17.42
C PHE A 3 -50.67 14.14 -17.98
N ARG A 4 -50.80 15.30 -18.58
CA ARG A 4 -49.68 16.15 -19.08
C ARG A 4 -48.74 16.60 -17.96
N LYS A 5 -49.29 16.94 -16.78
CA LYS A 5 -48.47 17.31 -15.61
C LYS A 5 -47.68 16.09 -15.07
N PHE A 6 -48.24 14.90 -15.11
CA PHE A 6 -47.57 13.70 -14.64
C PHE A 6 -46.41 13.26 -15.57
N VAL A 7 -46.61 13.37 -16.89
CA VAL A 7 -45.58 13.11 -17.90
C VAL A 7 -44.43 14.11 -17.79
N LEU A 8 -44.74 15.39 -17.58
CA LEU A 8 -43.68 16.41 -17.36
C LEU A 8 -42.90 16.21 -16.10
N LEU A 9 -43.51 15.70 -15.01
CA LEU A 9 -42.85 15.40 -13.76
C LEU A 9 -41.88 14.19 -13.91
N ILE A 10 -42.27 13.19 -14.67
CA ILE A 10 -41.43 12.00 -14.99
C ILE A 10 -40.24 12.43 -15.86
N ILE A 11 -40.45 13.29 -16.85
CA ILE A 11 -39.36 13.79 -17.71
C ILE A 11 -38.40 14.64 -16.89
N MET A 12 -38.89 15.51 -15.98
CA MET A 12 -38.01 16.24 -15.05
C MET A 12 -37.23 15.34 -14.11
N LEU A 13 -37.85 14.29 -13.58
CA LEU A 13 -37.15 13.31 -12.72
C LEU A 13 -36.07 12.54 -13.50
N LEU A 14 -36.34 12.16 -14.76
CA LEU A 14 -35.37 11.52 -15.63
C LEU A 14 -34.22 12.47 -16.01
N TRP A 15 -34.48 13.76 -16.18
CA TRP A 15 -33.46 14.78 -16.39
C TRP A 15 -32.62 15.00 -15.12
N TYR A 16 -33.23 14.98 -13.94
CA TYR A 16 -32.54 15.15 -12.66
C TYR A 16 -31.59 13.98 -12.36
N VAL A 17 -31.96 12.75 -12.74
CA VAL A 17 -31.10 11.55 -12.58
C VAL A 17 -29.92 11.57 -13.55
N SER A 18 -30.05 12.15 -14.74
CA SER A 18 -28.94 12.21 -15.70
C SER A 18 -27.91 13.29 -15.39
N VAL A 19 -28.22 14.30 -14.57
CA VAL A 19 -27.27 15.37 -14.19
C VAL A 19 -26.27 14.91 -13.10
N PHE A 20 -26.57 13.83 -12.38
CA PHE A 20 -25.66 13.26 -11.36
C PHE A 20 -24.77 12.14 -11.87
N ALA A 21 -24.74 11.87 -13.18
CA ALA A 21 -23.68 11.04 -13.77
C ALA A 21 -22.37 11.81 -13.69
N GLN A 22 -21.69 11.70 -12.55
CA GLN A 22 -20.35 12.21 -12.33
C GLN A 22 -19.47 11.69 -13.47
N ASN A 23 -18.98 12.56 -14.36
CA ASN A 23 -18.13 12.17 -15.48
C ASN A 23 -16.85 11.53 -14.95
N LYS A 24 -16.86 10.20 -14.85
CA LYS A 24 -15.69 9.42 -14.43
C LYS A 24 -14.57 9.64 -15.44
N SER A 25 -13.40 9.96 -14.95
CA SER A 25 -12.23 10.14 -15.80
C SER A 25 -11.94 8.86 -16.61
N LYS A 26 -11.91 8.99 -17.94
CA LYS A 26 -11.53 7.87 -18.83
C LYS A 26 -10.15 7.32 -18.47
N ALA A 27 -9.19 8.18 -18.17
CA ALA A 27 -7.83 7.77 -17.77
C ALA A 27 -7.84 6.92 -16.50
N ALA A 28 -8.70 7.26 -15.51
CA ALA A 28 -8.82 6.46 -14.30
C ALA A 28 -9.48 5.11 -14.57
N LEU A 29 -10.51 5.07 -15.42
CA LEU A 29 -11.16 3.81 -15.81
C LEU A 29 -10.20 2.87 -16.56
N ASP A 30 -9.42 3.42 -17.50
CA ASP A 30 -8.42 2.68 -18.26
C ASP A 30 -7.32 2.14 -17.32
N TYR A 31 -6.90 2.95 -16.32
CA TYR A 31 -5.95 2.54 -15.30
C TYR A 31 -6.48 1.37 -14.45
N ILE A 32 -7.71 1.50 -13.96
CA ILE A 32 -8.37 0.47 -13.15
C ILE A 32 -8.48 -0.82 -13.95
N ASP A 33 -8.95 -0.74 -15.20
CA ASP A 33 -9.11 -1.92 -16.05
C ASP A 33 -7.78 -2.65 -16.25
N LYS A 34 -6.71 -1.90 -16.47
CA LYS A 34 -5.36 -2.43 -16.66
C LYS A 34 -4.80 -3.13 -15.41
N TYR A 35 -5.02 -2.56 -14.22
CA TYR A 35 -4.32 -3.00 -13.01
C TYR A 35 -5.20 -3.74 -11.98
N LYS A 36 -6.53 -3.86 -12.20
CA LYS A 36 -7.44 -4.55 -11.28
C LYS A 36 -7.00 -5.98 -10.94
N ASN A 37 -6.54 -6.73 -11.93
CA ASN A 37 -6.10 -8.12 -11.72
C ASN A 37 -4.79 -8.18 -10.93
N VAL A 38 -3.89 -7.23 -11.13
CA VAL A 38 -2.65 -7.10 -10.35
C VAL A 38 -2.99 -6.80 -8.90
N ALA A 39 -3.84 -5.81 -8.64
CA ALA A 39 -4.25 -5.44 -7.28
C ALA A 39 -4.98 -6.60 -6.56
N MET A 40 -5.86 -7.32 -7.25
CA MET A 40 -6.52 -8.51 -6.67
C MET A 40 -5.53 -9.63 -6.36
N ARG A 41 -4.50 -9.84 -7.19
CA ARG A 41 -3.41 -10.78 -6.91
C ARG A 41 -2.64 -10.37 -5.66
N GLU A 42 -2.25 -9.11 -5.57
CA GLU A 42 -1.55 -8.58 -4.40
C GLU A 42 -2.40 -8.70 -3.12
N MET A 43 -3.72 -8.49 -3.21
CA MET A 43 -4.65 -8.73 -2.10
C MET A 43 -4.64 -10.20 -1.65
N GLN A 44 -4.64 -11.15 -2.58
CA GLN A 44 -4.57 -12.58 -2.23
C GLN A 44 -3.26 -12.94 -1.52
N GLU A 45 -2.15 -12.40 -2.01
CA GLU A 45 -0.81 -12.74 -1.51
C GLU A 45 -0.46 -11.97 -0.24
N TYR A 46 -0.70 -10.66 -0.20
CA TYR A 46 -0.22 -9.76 0.86
C TYR A 46 -1.32 -9.25 1.81
N LYS A 47 -2.59 -9.62 1.59
CA LYS A 47 -3.70 -9.24 2.46
C LYS A 47 -3.94 -7.72 2.55
N ILE A 48 -3.58 -6.97 1.52
CA ILE A 48 -3.88 -5.55 1.38
C ILE A 48 -5.14 -5.44 0.49
N PRO A 49 -6.19 -4.69 0.86
CA PRO A 49 -7.37 -4.56 0.01
C PRO A 49 -7.01 -4.11 -1.41
N ALA A 50 -7.56 -4.77 -2.43
CA ALA A 50 -7.34 -4.41 -3.83
C ALA A 50 -7.84 -2.99 -4.12
N SER A 51 -8.94 -2.58 -3.46
CA SER A 51 -9.49 -1.23 -3.52
C SER A 51 -8.49 -0.17 -3.03
N ILE A 52 -7.78 -0.43 -1.94
CA ILE A 52 -6.73 0.44 -1.40
C ILE A 52 -5.57 0.54 -2.38
N THR A 53 -5.05 -0.60 -2.85
CA THR A 53 -3.93 -0.65 -3.79
C THR A 53 -4.25 0.10 -5.09
N LEU A 54 -5.46 -0.08 -5.64
CA LEU A 54 -5.89 0.65 -6.84
C LEU A 54 -6.04 2.16 -6.58
N ALA A 55 -6.64 2.57 -5.46
CA ALA A 55 -6.82 3.98 -5.14
C ALA A 55 -5.46 4.68 -4.94
N GLN A 56 -4.51 4.03 -4.26
CA GLN A 56 -3.15 4.54 -4.14
C GLN A 56 -2.47 4.63 -5.50
N GLY A 57 -2.55 3.59 -6.32
CA GLY A 57 -1.97 3.61 -7.66
C GLY A 57 -2.54 4.73 -8.55
N LEU A 58 -3.87 4.97 -8.51
CA LEU A 58 -4.51 6.09 -9.19
C LEU A 58 -3.96 7.44 -8.73
N LEU A 59 -3.89 7.64 -7.41
CA LEU A 59 -3.49 8.90 -6.80
C LEU A 59 -2.00 9.20 -7.04
N GLU A 60 -1.13 8.27 -6.65
CA GLU A 60 0.33 8.46 -6.65
C GLU A 60 0.91 8.54 -8.07
N SER A 61 0.31 7.82 -9.02
CA SER A 61 0.78 7.82 -10.42
C SER A 61 0.07 8.83 -11.34
N GLY A 62 -0.90 9.58 -10.83
CA GLY A 62 -1.77 10.41 -11.67
C GLY A 62 -2.46 9.58 -12.75
N ASN A 63 -3.12 8.49 -12.38
CA ASN A 63 -3.71 7.50 -13.28
C ASN A 63 -2.69 6.85 -14.25
N GLY A 64 -1.45 6.67 -13.80
CA GLY A 64 -0.35 6.15 -14.62
C GLY A 64 0.27 7.18 -15.56
N ASN A 65 -0.13 8.44 -15.46
CA ASN A 65 0.29 9.51 -16.37
C ASN A 65 1.42 10.38 -15.82
N SER A 66 1.77 10.27 -14.54
CA SER A 66 2.88 11.03 -13.97
C SER A 66 4.19 10.72 -14.70
N GLU A 67 5.09 11.68 -14.73
CA GLU A 67 6.40 11.54 -15.35
C GLU A 67 7.20 10.40 -14.71
N LEU A 68 7.16 10.31 -13.39
CA LEU A 68 7.80 9.25 -12.62
C LEU A 68 7.25 7.87 -13.02
N ALA A 69 5.92 7.69 -13.04
CA ALA A 69 5.32 6.41 -13.42
C ALA A 69 5.69 5.99 -14.84
N LYS A 70 5.69 6.92 -15.81
CA LYS A 70 6.03 6.65 -17.22
C LYS A 70 7.51 6.29 -17.42
N LYS A 71 8.42 6.97 -16.73
CA LYS A 71 9.86 6.77 -16.90
C LYS A 71 10.42 5.58 -16.10
N SER A 72 9.82 5.29 -14.95
CA SER A 72 10.38 4.33 -14.00
C SER A 72 9.48 3.14 -13.69
N ASN A 73 8.27 3.07 -14.21
CA ASN A 73 7.23 2.12 -13.82
C ASN A 73 6.90 2.15 -12.31
N ASN A 74 7.25 3.24 -11.62
CA ASN A 74 7.03 3.41 -10.19
C ASN A 74 5.69 4.10 -9.97
N HIS A 75 4.66 3.31 -9.75
CA HIS A 75 3.28 3.78 -9.61
C HIS A 75 2.91 4.26 -8.21
N PHE A 76 3.80 4.09 -7.23
CA PHE A 76 3.54 4.40 -5.82
C PHE A 76 4.54 5.38 -5.23
N GLY A 77 5.44 5.95 -6.04
CA GLY A 77 6.44 6.90 -5.56
C GLY A 77 7.41 6.30 -4.54
N ILE A 78 7.76 5.02 -4.67
CA ILE A 78 8.64 4.37 -3.69
C ILE A 78 10.06 4.93 -3.86
N LYS A 79 10.54 5.58 -2.79
CA LYS A 79 11.88 6.17 -2.74
C LYS A 79 12.93 5.09 -2.55
N CYS A 80 14.19 5.36 -2.99
CA CYS A 80 15.29 4.46 -2.71
C CYS A 80 15.59 4.49 -1.20
N HIS A 81 15.73 3.31 -0.61
CA HIS A 81 16.33 3.15 0.71
C HIS A 81 17.77 2.67 0.55
N LYS A 82 18.55 2.66 1.63
CA LYS A 82 19.98 2.31 1.59
C LYS A 82 20.27 0.92 0.99
N ASP A 83 19.33 -0.01 1.15
CA ASP A 83 19.37 -1.40 0.68
C ASP A 83 18.98 -1.57 -0.80
N TRP A 84 18.42 -0.54 -1.46
CA TRP A 84 18.02 -0.64 -2.83
C TRP A 84 19.19 -0.79 -3.81
N LYS A 85 19.34 -1.97 -4.38
CA LYS A 85 20.39 -2.33 -5.36
C LYS A 85 19.93 -2.24 -6.82
N GLY A 86 18.63 -1.96 -7.06
CA GLY A 86 18.05 -1.85 -8.40
C GLY A 86 18.39 -0.53 -9.10
N LYS A 87 17.84 -0.34 -10.29
CA LYS A 87 17.95 0.91 -11.05
C LYS A 87 17.28 2.06 -10.30
N ARG A 88 17.81 3.27 -10.49
CA ARG A 88 17.40 4.50 -9.80
C ARG A 88 17.08 5.60 -10.80
N THR A 89 16.14 6.45 -10.43
CA THR A 89 15.88 7.74 -11.07
C THR A 89 15.79 8.82 -10.02
N TYR A 90 15.95 10.07 -10.44
CA TYR A 90 15.89 11.21 -9.54
C TYR A 90 14.77 12.14 -10.00
N HIS A 91 13.98 12.61 -9.05
CA HIS A 91 12.87 13.51 -9.30
C HIS A 91 12.69 14.45 -8.11
N ASP A 92 12.24 15.67 -8.37
CA ASP A 92 11.90 16.63 -7.32
C ASP A 92 10.51 16.30 -6.79
N ASP A 93 10.40 16.02 -5.47
CA ASP A 93 9.15 15.74 -4.77
C ASP A 93 9.10 16.56 -3.48
N ASP A 94 9.14 15.95 -2.29
CA ASP A 94 9.23 16.69 -1.02
C ASP A 94 10.55 17.46 -0.88
N ALA A 95 11.62 16.95 -1.50
CA ALA A 95 12.92 17.59 -1.61
C ALA A 95 13.46 17.50 -3.04
N LYS A 96 14.45 18.36 -3.33
CA LYS A 96 15.07 18.40 -4.65
C LYS A 96 15.97 17.20 -4.87
N GLY A 97 15.84 16.53 -6.04
CA GLY A 97 16.71 15.44 -6.45
C GLY A 97 16.54 14.15 -5.63
N GLU A 98 15.34 13.84 -5.15
CA GLU A 98 15.09 12.61 -4.41
C GLU A 98 15.21 11.37 -5.28
N CYS A 99 15.75 10.30 -4.68
CA CYS A 99 15.95 9.02 -5.36
C CYS A 99 14.70 8.15 -5.33
N PHE A 100 14.27 7.70 -6.52
CA PHE A 100 13.14 6.77 -6.68
C PHE A 100 13.57 5.46 -7.33
N ARG A 101 12.92 4.37 -6.93
CA ARG A 101 13.13 3.04 -7.50
C ARG A 101 12.64 2.98 -8.95
N VAL A 102 13.38 2.27 -9.81
CA VAL A 102 12.99 1.99 -11.21
C VAL A 102 12.72 0.51 -11.36
N TYR A 103 11.54 0.18 -11.88
CA TYR A 103 11.10 -1.19 -12.08
C TYR A 103 11.10 -1.58 -13.56
N LYS A 104 11.17 -2.89 -13.83
CA LYS A 104 11.08 -3.41 -15.20
C LYS A 104 9.66 -3.30 -15.74
N THR A 105 8.68 -3.56 -14.88
CA THR A 105 7.25 -3.50 -15.21
C THR A 105 6.49 -2.73 -14.13
N PRO A 106 5.32 -2.17 -14.44
CA PRO A 106 4.44 -1.61 -13.42
C PRO A 106 4.04 -2.62 -12.33
N GLU A 107 3.85 -3.89 -12.70
CA GLU A 107 3.52 -4.98 -11.79
C GLU A 107 4.57 -5.18 -10.70
N ASP A 108 5.86 -4.96 -11.04
CA ASP A 108 6.95 -5.02 -10.06
C ASP A 108 6.80 -3.91 -9.02
N SER A 109 6.31 -2.72 -9.39
CA SER A 109 6.05 -1.65 -8.43
C SER A 109 4.86 -1.95 -7.54
N TYR A 110 3.83 -2.63 -8.05
CA TYR A 110 2.70 -3.13 -7.24
C TYR A 110 3.17 -4.16 -6.22
N ARG A 111 4.03 -5.08 -6.65
CA ARG A 111 4.63 -6.09 -5.78
C ARG A 111 5.47 -5.43 -4.68
N ASP A 112 6.34 -4.51 -5.03
CA ASP A 112 7.22 -3.83 -4.08
C ASP A 112 6.42 -2.95 -3.10
N HIS A 113 5.34 -2.30 -3.57
CA HIS A 113 4.40 -1.60 -2.70
C HIS A 113 3.73 -2.53 -1.68
N SER A 114 3.32 -3.72 -2.11
CA SER A 114 2.72 -4.71 -1.22
C SER A 114 3.72 -5.20 -0.18
N ILE A 115 4.97 -5.45 -0.57
CA ILE A 115 6.07 -5.79 0.33
C ILE A 115 6.32 -4.64 1.31
N PHE A 116 6.43 -3.41 0.81
CA PHE A 116 6.65 -2.22 1.64
C PHE A 116 5.61 -2.05 2.74
N LEU A 117 4.33 -2.24 2.42
CA LEU A 117 3.26 -2.13 3.43
C LEU A 117 3.25 -3.34 4.38
N SER A 118 3.42 -4.56 3.86
CA SER A 118 3.32 -5.77 4.68
C SER A 118 4.51 -5.97 5.63
N GLN A 119 5.69 -5.45 5.27
CA GLN A 119 6.90 -5.57 6.09
C GLN A 119 7.15 -4.34 6.96
N GLY A 120 6.53 -3.21 6.64
CA GLY A 120 6.73 -1.98 7.41
C GLY A 120 6.02 -2.02 8.77
N GLN A 121 6.78 -2.09 9.86
CA GLN A 121 6.22 -2.16 11.22
C GLN A 121 5.18 -1.09 11.52
N ARG A 122 5.36 0.13 11.02
CA ARG A 122 4.39 1.21 11.20
C ARG A 122 3.03 0.93 10.57
N TYR A 123 2.96 -0.04 9.66
CA TYR A 123 1.73 -0.47 8.99
C TYR A 123 1.14 -1.75 9.58
N ALA A 124 1.83 -2.45 10.48
CA ALA A 124 1.43 -3.75 10.99
C ALA A 124 -0.01 -3.79 11.54
N PHE A 125 -0.43 -2.73 12.24
CA PHE A 125 -1.79 -2.63 12.80
C PHE A 125 -2.91 -2.57 11.74
N LEU A 126 -2.57 -2.28 10.47
CA LEU A 126 -3.54 -2.30 9.37
C LEU A 126 -4.04 -3.71 9.10
N PHE A 127 -3.20 -4.71 9.34
CA PHE A 127 -3.50 -6.11 9.08
C PHE A 127 -4.42 -6.73 10.16
N ASP A 128 -4.68 -6.01 11.25
CA ASP A 128 -5.71 -6.34 12.26
C ASP A 128 -7.11 -5.90 11.80
N LEU A 129 -7.19 -5.03 10.79
CA LEU A 129 -8.46 -4.58 10.24
C LEU A 129 -9.07 -5.67 9.34
N LYS A 130 -10.40 -5.65 9.23
CA LYS A 130 -11.06 -6.47 8.21
C LYS A 130 -10.54 -6.06 6.83
N ILE A 131 -10.22 -7.04 6.01
CA ILE A 131 -9.70 -6.81 4.65
C ILE A 131 -10.68 -6.04 3.75
N THR A 132 -11.95 -5.96 4.13
CA THR A 132 -12.99 -5.18 3.44
C THR A 132 -13.24 -3.82 4.07
N ASP A 133 -12.55 -3.46 5.15
CA ASP A 133 -12.67 -2.15 5.81
C ASP A 133 -11.74 -1.13 5.17
N TYR A 134 -12.01 -0.78 3.91
CA TYR A 134 -11.22 0.20 3.18
C TYR A 134 -11.15 1.56 3.86
N LYS A 135 -12.19 1.96 4.64
CA LYS A 135 -12.18 3.23 5.40
C LYS A 135 -11.20 3.19 6.55
N GLY A 136 -11.17 2.09 7.29
CA GLY A 136 -10.17 1.84 8.33
C GLY A 136 -8.75 1.81 7.75
N TRP A 137 -8.56 1.12 6.62
CA TRP A 137 -7.29 1.07 5.90
C TRP A 137 -6.80 2.46 5.46
N ALA A 138 -7.65 3.25 4.79
CA ALA A 138 -7.29 4.60 4.32
C ALA A 138 -6.89 5.53 5.48
N LYS A 139 -7.67 5.53 6.57
CA LYS A 139 -7.36 6.29 7.79
C LYS A 139 -6.09 5.79 8.46
N GLY A 140 -5.91 4.48 8.50
CA GLY A 140 -4.74 3.85 9.06
C GLY A 140 -3.45 4.16 8.31
N LEU A 141 -3.46 4.14 6.97
CA LEU A 141 -2.35 4.57 6.13
C LEU A 141 -1.93 6.02 6.43
N LYS A 142 -2.92 6.93 6.53
CA LYS A 142 -2.64 8.33 6.94
C LYS A 142 -2.02 8.40 8.34
N LYS A 143 -2.57 7.64 9.30
CA LYS A 143 -2.07 7.59 10.69
C LYS A 143 -0.65 7.03 10.76
N ALA A 144 -0.33 6.03 9.92
CA ALA A 144 1.01 5.44 9.81
C ALA A 144 2.02 6.37 9.10
N GLY A 145 1.58 7.51 8.57
CA GLY A 145 2.46 8.46 7.88
C GLY A 145 2.84 8.01 6.47
N TYR A 146 1.96 7.29 5.77
CA TYR A 146 2.18 6.97 4.36
C TYR A 146 2.28 8.24 3.51
N ALA A 147 1.44 9.22 3.80
CA ALA A 147 1.47 10.53 3.16
C ALA A 147 1.34 11.67 4.19
N THR A 148 1.95 12.81 3.91
CA THR A 148 1.91 14.00 4.77
C THR A 148 0.58 14.75 4.65
N LEU A 149 -0.06 14.71 3.48
CA LEU A 149 -1.26 15.47 3.15
C LEU A 149 -2.42 15.17 4.12
N PRO A 150 -3.02 16.17 4.80
CA PRO A 150 -4.09 15.95 5.78
C PRO A 150 -5.32 15.22 5.23
N VAL A 151 -5.68 15.50 3.99
CA VAL A 151 -6.88 14.95 3.33
C VAL A 151 -6.66 13.58 2.67
N TYR A 152 -5.47 13.00 2.77
CA TYR A 152 -5.08 11.76 2.07
C TYR A 152 -6.10 10.62 2.22
N ALA A 153 -6.52 10.34 3.46
CA ALA A 153 -7.50 9.29 3.72
C ALA A 153 -8.84 9.55 3.01
N ASN A 154 -9.31 10.80 3.02
CA ASN A 154 -10.57 11.17 2.38
C ASN A 154 -10.49 11.07 0.85
N VAL A 155 -9.33 11.40 0.27
CA VAL A 155 -9.07 11.25 -1.17
C VAL A 155 -9.12 9.78 -1.57
N LEU A 156 -8.45 8.89 -0.82
CA LEU A 156 -8.51 7.45 -1.08
C LEU A 156 -9.94 6.92 -0.98
N ILE A 157 -10.66 7.26 0.11
CA ILE A 157 -12.06 6.84 0.31
C ILE A 157 -12.92 7.30 -0.87
N LYS A 158 -12.78 8.56 -1.27
CA LYS A 158 -13.53 9.11 -2.39
C LYS A 158 -13.24 8.37 -3.70
N LEU A 159 -11.98 8.10 -4.03
CA LEU A 159 -11.61 7.32 -5.21
C LEU A 159 -12.23 5.91 -5.18
N ILE A 160 -12.17 5.25 -4.02
CA ILE A 160 -12.75 3.91 -3.85
C ILE A 160 -14.27 3.93 -4.08
N GLU A 161 -14.96 4.91 -3.56
CA GLU A 161 -16.42 5.05 -3.69
C GLU A 161 -16.82 5.49 -5.11
N ASP A 162 -16.17 6.52 -5.68
CA ASP A 162 -16.46 7.04 -7.02
C ASP A 162 -16.31 5.98 -8.11
N TYR A 163 -15.28 5.13 -8.01
CA TYR A 163 -14.99 4.08 -8.99
C TYR A 163 -15.47 2.69 -8.57
N ASN A 164 -16.18 2.58 -7.43
CA ASN A 164 -16.68 1.30 -6.90
C ASN A 164 -15.58 0.23 -6.78
N LEU A 165 -14.41 0.61 -6.25
CA LEU A 165 -13.25 -0.29 -6.22
C LEU A 165 -13.42 -1.46 -5.26
N THR A 166 -14.32 -1.36 -4.26
CA THR A 166 -14.63 -2.44 -3.32
C THR A 166 -15.15 -3.71 -4.01
N GLN A 167 -15.67 -3.60 -5.25
CA GLN A 167 -16.07 -4.78 -6.03
C GLN A 167 -14.92 -5.77 -6.21
N TYR A 168 -13.68 -5.29 -6.33
CA TYR A 168 -12.50 -6.13 -6.49
C TYR A 168 -12.13 -6.86 -5.20
N ASP A 169 -12.28 -6.19 -4.05
CA ASP A 169 -12.13 -6.84 -2.75
C ASP A 169 -13.15 -7.98 -2.61
N GLN A 170 -14.40 -7.72 -2.97
CA GLN A 170 -15.47 -8.72 -2.93
C GLN A 170 -15.22 -9.90 -3.89
N MET A 171 -14.62 -9.65 -5.05
CA MET A 171 -14.26 -10.73 -5.98
C MET A 171 -13.22 -11.67 -5.38
N VAL A 172 -12.25 -11.13 -4.66
CA VAL A 172 -11.22 -11.93 -3.97
C VAL A 172 -11.83 -12.68 -2.80
N VAL A 173 -12.55 -12.00 -1.90
CA VAL A 173 -13.12 -12.60 -0.67
C VAL A 173 -14.12 -13.71 -1.00
N LYS A 174 -14.93 -13.54 -2.04
CA LYS A 174 -15.90 -14.56 -2.48
C LYS A 174 -15.29 -15.67 -3.35
N GLY A 175 -13.97 -15.68 -3.52
CA GLY A 175 -13.29 -16.69 -4.34
C GLY A 175 -13.60 -16.65 -5.84
N LYS A 176 -14.20 -15.57 -6.34
CA LYS A 176 -14.50 -15.36 -7.76
C LYS A 176 -13.25 -14.99 -8.58
N PHE A 177 -12.22 -14.49 -7.95
CA PHE A 177 -10.90 -14.25 -8.54
C PHE A 177 -9.95 -15.37 -8.11
N LYS A 178 -9.38 -16.07 -9.08
CA LYS A 178 -8.36 -17.11 -8.83
C LYS A 178 -7.14 -16.79 -9.68
N TYR A 179 -6.08 -16.36 -9.03
CA TYR A 179 -4.79 -16.23 -9.68
C TYR A 179 -4.09 -17.60 -9.68
N ASN A 180 -3.77 -18.10 -10.87
CA ASN A 180 -3.05 -19.37 -11.03
C ASN A 180 -1.58 -19.06 -11.28
N LYS A 181 -0.73 -19.23 -10.26
CA LYS A 181 0.72 -18.96 -10.33
C LYS A 181 1.41 -19.63 -11.53
N ASN A 182 0.86 -20.76 -11.99
CA ASN A 182 1.44 -21.56 -13.08
C ASN A 182 1.07 -21.06 -14.49
N LYS A 183 0.19 -20.06 -14.64
CA LYS A 183 -0.21 -19.49 -15.95
C LYS A 183 0.36 -18.11 -16.24
N GLY A 184 1.03 -17.46 -15.28
CA GLY A 184 1.54 -16.09 -15.40
C GLY A 184 2.90 -15.95 -16.11
N GLN A 185 3.52 -17.04 -16.56
CA GLN A 185 4.81 -17.00 -17.26
C GLN A 185 4.71 -17.56 -18.68
N LYS A 186 4.08 -16.81 -19.58
CA LYS A 186 4.33 -16.92 -21.03
C LYS A 186 4.27 -15.54 -21.66
N THR A 187 5.27 -14.73 -21.43
CA THR A 187 5.74 -13.76 -22.41
C THR A 187 7.14 -14.18 -22.81
N LYS A 188 7.28 -14.45 -24.11
CA LYS A 188 8.56 -14.76 -24.77
C LYS A 188 9.53 -13.63 -24.49
N ASP A 189 10.62 -13.95 -23.84
CA ASP A 189 11.94 -13.39 -24.17
C ASP A 189 13.00 -14.45 -23.81
N GLU A 190 13.47 -15.10 -24.84
CA GLU A 190 14.69 -15.87 -24.80
C GLU A 190 15.85 -14.87 -24.76
N SER A 191 16.44 -14.69 -23.60
CA SER A 191 17.89 -14.58 -23.43
C SER A 191 18.24 -14.19 -22.00
N GLN A 192 19.03 -15.05 -21.42
CA GLN A 192 19.75 -15.01 -20.15
C GLN A 192 19.10 -15.74 -18.99
N LYS A 193 19.48 -17.04 -18.94
CA LYS A 193 19.39 -17.87 -17.74
C LYS A 193 20.23 -17.25 -16.62
N THR A 194 19.59 -16.58 -15.69
CA THR A 194 20.10 -16.44 -14.35
C THR A 194 19.13 -17.22 -13.45
N LYS A 195 19.63 -18.27 -12.82
CA LYS A 195 18.86 -19.06 -11.85
C LYS A 195 18.48 -18.14 -10.69
N VAL A 196 17.22 -17.69 -10.69
CA VAL A 196 16.60 -17.12 -9.49
C VAL A 196 15.85 -18.27 -8.84
N ASN A 197 16.33 -18.70 -7.70
CA ASN A 197 15.62 -19.65 -6.85
C ASN A 197 14.24 -19.07 -6.52
N ASN A 198 13.18 -19.72 -7.00
CA ASN A 198 11.78 -19.35 -6.82
C ASN A 198 11.16 -19.86 -5.52
N ASP A 199 11.92 -19.92 -4.44
CA ASP A 199 11.44 -20.39 -3.14
C ASP A 199 11.38 -19.29 -2.09
N ILE A 200 10.74 -18.15 -2.46
CA ILE A 200 10.31 -17.20 -1.43
C ILE A 200 8.85 -17.52 -1.10
N VAL A 201 8.65 -18.47 -0.22
CA VAL A 201 7.40 -18.67 0.50
C VAL A 201 7.31 -17.55 1.55
N TYR A 202 6.55 -16.50 1.26
CA TYR A 202 6.23 -15.51 2.28
C TYR A 202 5.25 -16.12 3.27
N THR A 203 5.78 -16.63 4.37
CA THR A 203 5.00 -16.82 5.59
C THR A 203 4.72 -15.42 6.18
N PRO A 204 3.55 -15.19 6.78
CA PRO A 204 3.31 -13.93 7.47
C PRO A 204 4.38 -13.79 8.56
N TYR A 205 5.17 -12.72 8.42
CA TYR A 205 6.15 -12.25 9.38
C TYR A 205 7.11 -13.34 9.93
N LYS A 206 8.08 -13.79 9.12
CA LYS A 206 9.33 -14.30 9.66
C LYS A 206 10.23 -13.11 9.97
N ILE A 207 10.42 -12.90 11.25
CA ILE A 207 11.28 -11.91 11.89
C ILE A 207 12.78 -12.05 11.47
N ASP A 208 13.12 -13.02 10.64
CA ASP A 208 14.47 -13.53 10.46
C ASP A 208 15.26 -12.93 9.28
N ASP A 209 14.63 -12.10 8.44
CA ASP A 209 15.33 -11.49 7.28
C ASP A 209 15.82 -10.05 7.57
N SER A 210 15.75 -9.60 8.82
CA SER A 210 16.30 -8.31 9.23
C SER A 210 17.80 -8.41 9.48
N GLU A 211 18.54 -7.53 8.84
CA GLU A 211 20.00 -7.44 9.05
C GLU A 211 20.31 -6.95 10.47
N VAL A 212 21.20 -7.65 11.16
CA VAL A 212 21.73 -7.18 12.43
C VAL A 212 22.73 -6.06 12.12
N VAL A 213 22.41 -4.87 12.56
CA VAL A 213 23.23 -3.66 12.26
C VAL A 213 24.03 -3.17 13.45
N ASP A 214 23.64 -3.54 14.67
CA ASP A 214 24.31 -3.10 15.90
C ASP A 214 23.86 -3.94 17.11
N LYS A 215 24.41 -3.65 18.30
CA LYS A 215 23.98 -4.21 19.58
C LYS A 215 23.71 -3.10 20.58
N THR A 216 22.72 -3.34 21.45
CA THR A 216 22.46 -2.48 22.61
C THR A 216 23.46 -2.75 23.74
N ASN A 217 23.51 -1.86 24.73
CA ASN A 217 24.36 -2.03 25.93
C ASN A 217 24.01 -3.30 26.74
N ASP A 218 22.78 -3.83 26.62
CA ASP A 218 22.34 -5.09 27.24
C ASP A 218 22.47 -6.31 26.29
N GLU A 219 23.34 -6.19 25.28
CA GLU A 219 23.70 -7.22 24.28
C GLU A 219 22.57 -7.67 23.34
N ARG A 220 21.45 -6.97 23.27
CA ARG A 220 20.42 -7.26 22.28
C ARG A 220 20.84 -6.80 20.89
N TYR A 221 20.51 -7.57 19.89
CA TYR A 221 20.75 -7.20 18.50
C TYR A 221 19.78 -6.10 18.07
N ILE A 222 20.34 -5.00 17.59
CA ILE A 222 19.61 -3.98 16.84
C ILE A 222 19.52 -4.49 15.41
N ARG A 223 18.30 -4.64 14.94
CA ARG A 223 18.01 -5.11 13.58
C ARG A 223 17.49 -3.95 12.76
N GLU A 224 17.69 -4.00 11.46
CA GLU A 224 17.17 -3.00 10.53
C GLU A 224 16.36 -3.69 9.43
N ASN A 225 15.17 -3.18 9.19
CA ASN A 225 14.33 -3.58 8.07
C ASN A 225 13.75 -2.33 7.41
N ASN A 226 13.99 -2.17 6.11
CA ASN A 226 13.56 -1.00 5.33
C ASN A 226 13.96 0.35 5.93
N GLY A 227 15.17 0.45 6.48
CA GLY A 227 15.67 1.67 7.10
C GLY A 227 15.11 1.96 8.49
N VAL A 228 14.33 1.05 9.07
CA VAL A 228 13.79 1.16 10.44
C VAL A 228 14.56 0.23 11.35
N LYS A 229 15.29 0.81 12.32
CA LYS A 229 15.95 0.06 13.39
C LYS A 229 14.94 -0.38 14.43
N PHE A 230 15.06 -1.60 14.91
CA PHE A 230 14.20 -2.16 15.95
C PHE A 230 14.94 -3.19 16.79
N ILE A 231 14.40 -3.45 17.98
CA ILE A 231 14.81 -4.54 18.86
C ILE A 231 13.55 -5.30 19.31
N TYR A 232 13.75 -6.53 19.76
CA TYR A 232 12.68 -7.28 20.42
C TYR A 232 12.65 -6.92 21.90
N ALA A 233 11.46 -6.50 22.36
CA ALA A 233 11.21 -6.35 23.79
C ALA A 233 11.12 -7.74 24.44
N ARG A 234 11.52 -7.82 25.70
CA ARG A 234 11.28 -8.99 26.54
C ARG A 234 9.88 -8.93 27.15
N GLU A 235 9.28 -10.07 27.40
CA GLU A 235 7.97 -10.12 28.06
C GLU A 235 8.05 -9.47 29.45
N GLY A 236 7.11 -8.58 29.73
CA GLY A 236 7.08 -7.84 30.99
C GLY A 236 7.98 -6.61 31.05
N GLU A 237 8.77 -6.34 30.03
CA GLU A 237 9.68 -5.18 29.98
C GLU A 237 8.89 -3.87 29.89
N SER A 238 9.35 -2.85 30.59
CA SER A 238 8.70 -1.55 30.54
C SER A 238 9.19 -0.70 29.35
N VAL A 239 8.31 0.20 28.89
CA VAL A 239 8.67 1.17 27.85
C VAL A 239 9.82 2.07 28.30
N TYR A 240 9.93 2.37 29.60
CA TYR A 240 10.98 3.21 30.16
C TYR A 240 12.34 2.52 30.12
N GLU A 241 12.40 1.23 30.49
CA GLU A 241 13.64 0.42 30.39
C GLU A 241 14.12 0.33 28.95
N LEU A 242 13.20 0.12 28.00
CA LEU A 242 13.54 0.11 26.58
C LEU A 242 14.04 1.49 26.10
N ALA A 243 13.45 2.57 26.56
CA ALA A 243 13.85 3.91 26.19
C ALA A 243 15.29 4.21 26.65
N ASP A 244 15.64 3.81 27.87
CA ASP A 244 17.01 3.92 28.40
C ASP A 244 18.02 3.11 27.59
N ILE A 245 17.67 1.86 27.28
CA ILE A 245 18.54 0.96 26.50
C ILE A 245 18.82 1.51 25.10
N LEU A 246 17.80 2.13 24.49
CA LEU A 246 17.87 2.66 23.11
C LEU A 246 18.34 4.12 23.06
N GLU A 247 18.59 4.75 24.21
CA GLU A 247 18.94 6.17 24.36
C GLU A 247 17.96 7.10 23.63
N ILE A 248 16.65 6.78 23.71
CA ILE A 248 15.57 7.56 23.11
C ILE A 248 14.52 7.91 24.15
N TYR A 249 13.60 8.81 23.81
CA TYR A 249 12.50 9.15 24.71
C TYR A 249 11.40 8.08 24.67
N ASP A 250 10.82 7.77 25.84
CA ASP A 250 9.73 6.79 26.02
C ASP A 250 8.52 7.07 25.13
N TYR A 251 8.20 8.37 24.92
CA TYR A 251 7.10 8.76 24.02
C TYR A 251 7.32 8.32 22.56
N GLN A 252 8.58 8.17 22.12
CA GLN A 252 8.91 7.69 20.78
C GLN A 252 8.53 6.21 20.66
N ILE A 253 8.87 5.39 21.65
CA ILE A 253 8.49 3.97 21.68
C ILE A 253 6.95 3.85 21.68
N ILE A 254 6.27 4.63 22.53
CA ILE A 254 4.81 4.62 22.62
C ILE A 254 4.15 5.00 21.29
N LYS A 255 4.65 6.09 20.68
CA LYS A 255 4.09 6.65 19.46
C LYS A 255 4.30 5.72 18.26
N TYR A 256 5.52 5.21 18.06
CA TYR A 256 5.86 4.42 16.88
C TYR A 256 5.39 2.97 16.97
N ASN A 257 5.16 2.43 18.18
CA ASN A 257 4.63 1.09 18.38
C ASN A 257 3.14 1.08 18.75
N ASN A 258 2.46 2.23 18.67
CA ASN A 258 1.00 2.37 18.93
C ASN A 258 0.55 1.78 20.30
N LEU A 259 1.38 1.90 21.31
CA LEU A 259 1.14 1.29 22.62
C LEU A 259 0.02 1.97 23.43
N GLY A 260 -0.45 3.14 23.01
CA GLY A 260 -1.48 3.90 23.71
C GLY A 260 -1.05 4.25 25.13
N LYS A 261 -1.82 3.79 26.13
CA LYS A 261 -1.51 3.99 27.55
C LYS A 261 -0.66 2.87 28.16
N ARG A 262 -0.31 1.84 27.39
CA ARG A 262 0.52 0.74 27.90
C ARG A 262 1.93 1.21 28.21
N ARG A 263 2.47 0.75 29.32
CA ARG A 263 3.85 1.03 29.75
C ARG A 263 4.65 -0.24 29.98
N THR A 264 4.02 -1.41 29.90
CA THR A 264 4.64 -2.73 30.00
C THR A 264 4.27 -3.52 28.73
N LEU A 265 5.24 -4.20 28.17
CA LEU A 265 5.11 -4.97 26.93
C LEU A 265 4.75 -6.43 27.25
N LYS A 266 3.95 -7.02 26.38
CA LYS A 266 3.52 -8.41 26.49
C LYS A 266 4.19 -9.23 25.43
#